data_5a3feab07869db5600fcf264f712143f
#
_entry.id   5a3feab07869db5600fcf264f712143f
#
_cell.length_a   1.000
_cell.length_b   1.000
_cell.length_c   1.000
_cell.angle_alpha   90.00
_cell.angle_beta   90.00
_cell.angle_gamma   90.00
#
_symmetry.space_group_name_H-M   'P 1'
#
loop_
_entity.id
_entity.type
_entity.pdbx_description
1 polymer ?
#
loop_
_entity_poly.entity_id
_entity_poly.type
_entity_poly.pdbx_seq_one_letter_code
_entity_poly.pdbx_strand_id
1 'polypeptide(L)'
;MIVIGDKARDKMLKGINLVADAVKPTLGPMAKTVVLKENGRPIIVNDGVTVARAVHDEDEFVDMGAKLLIEVATQAQNLAGDGTTTACVLAQAFCERGMNLIKEGANPVDVSNDLKLQVDEISESLLKTAKPISDFNDIVNVASIAANNDKEIGGLIAKAIDTVGKSGVVTVSESQDMNTTVEVVSGLEIERGYRHHHFTTDKEKNQTVMENPLILVSNLQIVRFQEMVPLLEKVAETKRPLVLISRQLEEHAMANLVVNVMNGIVKACPIESPDYGHVSDSLLEDIAIVTGAKFIDYHATHKLEDVEIDDLGSAEKVTIGESKTIIVNGAGPKEKVEERAKMIEGHYEGAKNDFQLDKMKTRVAKLLGGVAVLKIGASSEIEMRDTMERVDDALNATRAAMELGVIRGGGFELANAKDSGQYQYSFFGCLNKPYHQILANAGITTD
;
A
#
# COMPACT_ATOMS: atom_id res chain seq x y z
N MET A 1 25.01 14.97 17.88
CA MET A 1 25.44 14.31 19.18
C MET A 1 25.42 12.79 18.95
N ILE A 2 26.35 12.03 19.55
CA ILE A 2 26.40 10.56 19.45
C ILE A 2 26.08 9.99 20.83
N VAL A 3 25.08 9.10 20.91
CA VAL A 3 24.76 8.34 22.12
C VAL A 3 24.98 6.85 21.82
N ILE A 4 25.62 6.11 22.72
CA ILE A 4 26.00 4.72 22.52
C ILE A 4 25.61 3.85 23.71
N GLY A 5 25.53 2.53 23.49
CA GLY A 5 25.27 1.52 24.53
C GLY A 5 23.87 1.61 25.12
N ASP A 6 23.76 1.31 26.41
CA ASP A 6 22.46 1.21 27.10
C ASP A 6 21.70 2.54 27.12
N LYS A 7 22.39 3.67 27.20
CA LYS A 7 21.74 4.99 27.14
C LYS A 7 20.99 5.23 25.83
N ALA A 8 21.57 4.76 24.70
CA ALA A 8 20.90 4.85 23.41
C ALA A 8 19.65 3.96 23.37
N ARG A 9 19.78 2.72 23.83
CA ARG A 9 18.70 1.74 23.91
C ARG A 9 17.55 2.23 24.80
N ASP A 10 17.85 2.78 25.99
CA ASP A 10 16.85 3.30 26.90
C ASP A 10 16.06 4.47 26.32
N LYS A 11 16.73 5.39 25.60
CA LYS A 11 16.06 6.48 24.90
C LYS A 11 15.16 6.00 23.76
N MET A 12 15.65 5.08 22.94
CA MET A 12 14.87 4.47 21.86
C MET A 12 13.63 3.75 22.42
N LEU A 13 13.80 2.93 23.48
CA LEU A 13 12.69 2.23 24.11
C LEU A 13 11.67 3.20 24.72
N LYS A 14 12.13 4.32 25.31
CA LYS A 14 11.24 5.38 25.81
C LYS A 14 10.37 5.94 24.68
N GLY A 15 10.92 6.18 23.49
CA GLY A 15 10.15 6.65 22.34
C GLY A 15 9.13 5.64 21.85
N ILE A 16 9.52 4.36 21.76
CA ILE A 16 8.60 3.25 21.43
C ILE A 16 7.45 3.20 22.43
N ASN A 17 7.75 3.27 23.73
CA ASN A 17 6.73 3.24 24.78
C ASN A 17 5.77 4.44 24.70
N LEU A 18 6.27 5.64 24.42
CA LEU A 18 5.44 6.84 24.25
C LEU A 18 4.36 6.64 23.18
N VAL A 19 4.72 6.14 22.02
CA VAL A 19 3.77 5.89 20.92
C VAL A 19 2.83 4.73 21.28
N ALA A 20 3.36 3.59 21.75
CA ALA A 20 2.55 2.45 22.09
C ALA A 20 1.50 2.79 23.17
N ASP A 21 1.91 3.51 24.22
CA ASP A 21 1.00 3.88 25.31
C ASP A 21 -0.08 4.88 24.87
N ALA A 22 0.23 5.75 23.88
CA ALA A 22 -0.74 6.66 23.30
C ALA A 22 -1.79 5.92 22.45
N VAL A 23 -1.39 4.85 21.73
CA VAL A 23 -2.32 4.11 20.84
C VAL A 23 -3.07 2.98 21.54
N LYS A 24 -2.55 2.38 22.61
CA LYS A 24 -3.19 1.28 23.34
C LYS A 24 -4.66 1.50 23.70
N PRO A 25 -5.10 2.71 24.15
CA PRO A 25 -6.50 2.96 24.47
C PRO A 25 -7.46 2.77 23.29
N THR A 26 -6.98 2.83 22.05
CA THR A 26 -7.80 2.68 20.84
C THR A 26 -8.03 1.21 20.45
N LEU A 27 -7.54 0.22 21.23
CA LEU A 27 -7.63 -1.20 20.89
C LEU A 27 -8.90 -1.85 21.43
N GLY A 28 -9.61 -2.56 20.55
CA GLY A 28 -10.72 -3.45 20.91
C GLY A 28 -12.10 -2.79 20.95
N PRO A 29 -13.16 -3.56 21.25
CA PRO A 29 -14.55 -3.10 21.17
C PRO A 29 -14.95 -2.05 22.21
N MET A 30 -14.16 -1.91 23.29
CA MET A 30 -14.31 -0.85 24.30
C MET A 30 -13.20 0.21 24.14
N ALA A 31 -12.75 0.41 22.92
CA ALA A 31 -11.76 1.41 22.56
C ALA A 31 -12.19 2.83 22.97
N LYS A 32 -11.22 3.61 23.39
CA LYS A 32 -11.43 5.01 23.78
C LYS A 32 -10.93 5.93 22.68
N THR A 33 -11.62 7.05 22.52
CA THR A 33 -11.15 8.14 21.65
C THR A 33 -10.00 8.89 22.33
N VAL A 34 -9.06 9.36 21.51
CA VAL A 34 -7.93 10.19 21.94
C VAL A 34 -8.16 11.62 21.42
N VAL A 35 -7.85 12.61 22.25
CA VAL A 35 -7.90 14.01 21.85
C VAL A 35 -6.50 14.47 21.46
N LEU A 36 -6.34 14.85 20.21
CA LEU A 36 -5.10 15.40 19.66
C LEU A 36 -5.22 16.91 19.47
N LYS A 37 -4.09 17.60 19.40
CA LYS A 37 -4.03 19.02 19.06
C LYS A 37 -3.38 19.18 17.68
N GLU A 38 -4.17 19.51 16.68
CA GLU A 38 -3.71 19.78 15.33
C GLU A 38 -3.96 21.25 14.98
N ASN A 39 -2.90 21.94 14.53
CA ASN A 39 -2.97 23.37 14.15
C ASN A 39 -3.64 24.26 15.21
N GLY A 40 -3.46 23.91 16.50
CA GLY A 40 -4.04 24.65 17.61
C GLY A 40 -5.49 24.30 17.95
N ARG A 41 -6.13 23.38 17.22
CA ARG A 41 -7.50 22.90 17.45
C ARG A 41 -7.51 21.49 18.01
N PRO A 42 -8.43 21.14 18.93
CA PRO A 42 -8.61 19.77 19.37
C PRO A 42 -9.30 18.96 18.28
N ILE A 43 -8.77 17.80 17.96
CA ILE A 43 -9.41 16.77 17.13
C ILE A 43 -9.61 15.51 17.97
N ILE A 44 -10.71 14.80 17.74
CA ILE A 44 -11.03 13.56 18.42
C ILE A 44 -10.82 12.43 17.42
N VAL A 45 -9.93 11.49 17.77
CA VAL A 45 -9.52 10.39 16.89
C VAL A 45 -9.63 9.06 17.64
N ASN A 46 -9.96 8.01 16.93
CA ASN A 46 -9.94 6.62 17.42
C ASN A 46 -9.03 5.73 16.58
N ASP A 47 -8.49 6.25 15.47
CA ASP A 47 -7.53 5.55 14.62
C ASP A 47 -6.12 5.55 15.24
N GLY A 48 -5.52 4.34 15.32
CA GLY A 48 -4.22 4.12 15.95
C GLY A 48 -3.06 4.78 15.18
N VAL A 49 -3.10 4.82 13.84
CA VAL A 49 -2.03 5.43 13.04
C VAL A 49 -2.02 6.94 13.19
N THR A 50 -3.17 7.58 13.14
CA THR A 50 -3.31 9.03 13.33
C THR A 50 -2.82 9.44 14.73
N VAL A 51 -3.18 8.67 15.77
CA VAL A 51 -2.67 8.88 17.13
C VAL A 51 -1.16 8.69 17.17
N ALA A 52 -0.62 7.63 16.56
CA ALA A 52 0.81 7.35 16.54
C ALA A 52 1.62 8.49 15.91
N ARG A 53 1.17 8.99 14.75
CA ARG A 53 1.82 10.08 14.00
C ARG A 53 1.86 11.42 14.75
N ALA A 54 0.94 11.63 15.68
CA ALA A 54 0.89 12.86 16.48
C ALA A 54 1.87 12.85 17.66
N VAL A 55 2.53 11.72 17.95
CA VAL A 55 3.44 11.58 19.09
C VAL A 55 4.85 12.02 18.71
N HIS A 56 5.37 13.02 19.41
CA HIS A 56 6.73 13.53 19.27
C HIS A 56 7.35 13.77 20.63
N ASP A 57 8.69 13.73 20.73
CA ASP A 57 9.45 14.07 21.93
C ASP A 57 10.54 15.12 21.58
N GLU A 58 10.86 16.03 22.51
CA GLU A 58 11.89 17.05 22.32
C GLU A 58 13.32 16.46 22.27
N ASP A 59 13.54 15.29 22.87
CA ASP A 59 14.81 14.57 22.78
C ASP A 59 14.87 13.80 21.45
N GLU A 60 15.77 14.22 20.56
CA GLU A 60 15.93 13.64 19.21
C GLU A 60 16.09 12.11 19.22
N PHE A 61 16.73 11.52 20.24
CA PHE A 61 16.92 10.07 20.31
C PHE A 61 15.65 9.34 20.80
N VAL A 62 14.85 9.99 21.64
CA VAL A 62 13.53 9.48 22.02
C VAL A 62 12.59 9.57 20.81
N ASP A 63 12.61 10.69 20.09
CA ASP A 63 11.83 10.89 18.88
C ASP A 63 12.18 9.89 17.76
N MET A 64 13.45 9.50 17.64
CA MET A 64 13.87 8.41 16.73
C MET A 64 13.18 7.07 17.11
N GLY A 65 13.10 6.73 18.40
CA GLY A 65 12.38 5.56 18.87
C GLY A 65 10.88 5.62 18.56
N ALA A 66 10.28 6.80 18.74
CA ALA A 66 8.89 7.04 18.36
C ALA A 66 8.67 6.82 16.86
N LYS A 67 9.52 7.38 16.02
CA LYS A 67 9.44 7.23 14.55
C LYS A 67 9.52 5.78 14.09
N LEU A 68 10.34 4.94 14.71
CA LEU A 68 10.39 3.52 14.38
C LEU A 68 9.05 2.82 14.62
N LEU A 69 8.36 3.14 15.72
CA LEU A 69 7.06 2.52 15.98
C LEU A 69 5.95 3.10 15.11
N ILE A 70 6.01 4.39 14.77
CA ILE A 70 5.12 5.03 13.79
C ILE A 70 5.24 4.34 12.42
N GLU A 71 6.46 4.00 12.01
CA GLU A 71 6.70 3.26 10.77
C GLU A 71 6.06 1.88 10.79
N VAL A 72 6.19 1.13 11.90
CA VAL A 72 5.52 -0.16 12.09
C VAL A 72 3.99 -0.04 11.95
N ALA A 73 3.38 0.97 12.57
CA ALA A 73 1.95 1.23 12.46
C ALA A 73 1.54 1.55 11.02
N THR A 74 2.33 2.39 10.34
CA THR A 74 2.07 2.78 8.94
C THR A 74 2.19 1.59 7.99
N GLN A 75 3.19 0.73 8.18
CA GLN A 75 3.33 -0.48 7.37
C GLN A 75 2.17 -1.46 7.59
N ALA A 76 1.73 -1.66 8.84
CA ALA A 76 0.57 -2.51 9.14
C ALA A 76 -0.70 -2.01 8.43
N GLN A 77 -0.93 -0.69 8.43
CA GLN A 77 -2.06 -0.09 7.70
C GLN A 77 -1.95 -0.28 6.19
N ASN A 78 -0.80 -0.01 5.61
CA ASN A 78 -0.60 -0.12 4.17
C ASN A 78 -0.74 -1.56 3.65
N LEU A 79 -0.32 -2.55 4.44
CA LEU A 79 -0.35 -3.96 4.05
C LEU A 79 -1.70 -4.63 4.34
N ALA A 80 -2.31 -4.32 5.48
CA ALA A 80 -3.49 -5.02 5.96
C ALA A 80 -4.72 -4.12 6.17
N GLY A 81 -4.59 -2.80 6.10
CA GLY A 81 -5.70 -1.86 6.35
C GLY A 81 -6.24 -1.87 7.77
N ASP A 82 -5.70 -2.73 8.64
CA ASP A 82 -6.12 -2.91 10.03
C ASP A 82 -4.97 -3.46 10.90
N GLY A 83 -5.19 -3.55 12.21
CA GLY A 83 -4.22 -4.13 13.14
C GLY A 83 -3.07 -3.21 13.53
N THR A 84 -3.11 -1.94 13.20
CA THR A 84 -2.08 -0.93 13.49
C THR A 84 -1.76 -0.85 14.99
N THR A 85 -2.78 -0.76 15.83
CA THR A 85 -2.63 -0.73 17.30
C THR A 85 -2.10 -2.07 17.83
N THR A 86 -2.55 -3.20 17.27
CA THR A 86 -2.04 -4.53 17.61
C THR A 86 -0.55 -4.65 17.30
N ALA A 87 -0.12 -4.16 16.14
CA ALA A 87 1.30 -4.14 15.74
C ALA A 87 2.14 -3.30 16.70
N CYS A 88 1.66 -2.12 17.11
CA CYS A 88 2.34 -1.28 18.10
C CYS A 88 2.49 -1.98 19.46
N VAL A 89 1.45 -2.64 19.95
CA VAL A 89 1.46 -3.37 21.23
C VAL A 89 2.44 -4.53 21.20
N LEU A 90 2.47 -5.30 20.09
CA LEU A 90 3.42 -6.40 19.89
C LEU A 90 4.86 -5.89 19.79
N ALA A 91 5.10 -4.86 18.98
CA ALA A 91 6.44 -4.31 18.80
C ALA A 91 7.01 -3.76 20.11
N GLN A 92 6.19 -3.06 20.92
CA GLN A 92 6.60 -2.64 22.26
C GLN A 92 6.99 -3.85 23.12
N ALA A 93 6.15 -4.87 23.19
CA ALA A 93 6.39 -6.05 24.03
C ALA A 93 7.68 -6.78 23.61
N PHE A 94 7.92 -6.93 22.31
CA PHE A 94 9.14 -7.54 21.79
C PHE A 94 10.38 -6.69 22.10
N CYS A 95 10.31 -5.37 21.93
CA CYS A 95 11.39 -4.46 22.25
C CYS A 95 11.72 -4.47 23.77
N GLU A 96 10.72 -4.40 24.63
CA GLU A 96 10.90 -4.48 26.08
C GLU A 96 11.53 -5.80 26.50
N ARG A 97 11.03 -6.93 25.99
CA ARG A 97 11.59 -8.26 26.30
C ARG A 97 13.03 -8.39 25.80
N GLY A 98 13.30 -8.01 24.55
CA GLY A 98 14.66 -8.06 23.98
C GLY A 98 15.64 -7.19 24.72
N MET A 99 15.26 -5.95 25.07
CA MET A 99 16.11 -5.05 25.84
C MET A 99 16.40 -5.56 27.25
N ASN A 100 15.42 -6.18 27.92
CA ASN A 100 15.63 -6.78 29.24
C ASN A 100 16.62 -7.95 29.16
N LEU A 101 16.47 -8.85 28.17
CA LEU A 101 17.42 -9.94 27.96
C LEU A 101 18.85 -9.44 27.75
N ILE A 102 19.03 -8.39 26.95
CA ILE A 102 20.35 -7.79 26.69
C ILE A 102 20.91 -7.18 27.98
N LYS A 103 20.10 -6.50 28.81
CA LYS A 103 20.51 -5.98 30.12
C LYS A 103 20.91 -7.08 31.10
N GLU A 104 20.29 -8.25 31.00
CA GLU A 104 20.62 -9.46 31.77
C GLU A 104 21.90 -10.16 31.27
N GLY A 105 22.51 -9.65 30.20
CA GLY A 105 23.77 -10.16 29.65
C GLY A 105 23.64 -11.05 28.42
N ALA A 106 22.46 -11.18 27.83
CA ALA A 106 22.28 -11.92 26.58
C ALA A 106 22.99 -11.22 25.41
N ASN A 107 23.49 -12.02 24.47
CA ASN A 107 24.07 -11.50 23.24
C ASN A 107 22.99 -10.90 22.34
N PRO A 108 23.06 -9.60 21.96
CA PRO A 108 22.05 -8.97 21.10
C PRO A 108 21.81 -9.64 19.77
N VAL A 109 22.83 -10.28 19.18
CA VAL A 109 22.72 -10.98 17.89
C VAL A 109 21.88 -12.26 18.05
N ASP A 110 22.13 -13.03 19.12
CA ASP A 110 21.41 -14.26 19.39
C ASP A 110 19.93 -13.97 19.73
N VAL A 111 19.70 -12.93 20.55
CA VAL A 111 18.34 -12.45 20.86
C VAL A 111 17.56 -12.05 19.58
N SER A 112 18.22 -11.34 18.66
CA SER A 112 17.62 -10.91 17.40
C SER A 112 17.33 -12.09 16.48
N ASN A 113 18.24 -13.08 16.42
CA ASN A 113 18.06 -14.27 15.58
C ASN A 113 16.92 -15.15 16.11
N ASP A 114 16.86 -15.39 17.43
CA ASP A 114 15.76 -16.14 18.05
C ASP A 114 14.41 -15.46 17.83
N LEU A 115 14.35 -14.13 17.92
CA LEU A 115 13.12 -13.38 17.64
C LEU A 115 12.66 -13.58 16.20
N LYS A 116 13.56 -13.45 15.21
CA LYS A 116 13.22 -13.64 13.80
C LYS A 116 12.67 -15.02 13.52
N LEU A 117 13.36 -16.08 13.99
CA LEU A 117 12.93 -17.46 13.79
C LEU A 117 11.56 -17.73 14.44
N GLN A 118 11.30 -17.18 15.63
CA GLN A 118 10.00 -17.30 16.28
C GLN A 118 8.89 -16.57 15.53
N VAL A 119 9.16 -15.39 14.97
CA VAL A 119 8.19 -14.65 14.15
C VAL A 119 7.82 -15.45 12.91
N ASP A 120 8.78 -16.07 12.25
CA ASP A 120 8.53 -16.92 11.07
C ASP A 120 7.67 -18.14 11.45
N GLU A 121 8.01 -18.84 12.55
CA GLU A 121 7.24 -20.00 13.05
C GLU A 121 5.79 -19.63 13.41
N ILE A 122 5.61 -18.50 14.11
CA ILE A 122 4.30 -18.01 14.50
C ILE A 122 3.48 -17.65 13.26
N SER A 123 4.08 -16.95 12.29
CA SER A 123 3.42 -16.56 11.05
C SER A 123 2.94 -17.77 10.26
N GLU A 124 3.79 -18.80 10.10
CA GLU A 124 3.39 -20.06 9.46
C GLU A 124 2.27 -20.77 10.21
N SER A 125 2.31 -20.77 11.54
CA SER A 125 1.29 -21.40 12.37
C SER A 125 -0.07 -20.69 12.21
N LEU A 126 -0.07 -19.35 12.17
CA LEU A 126 -1.29 -18.56 11.97
C LEU A 126 -1.86 -18.81 10.57
N LEU A 127 -1.04 -18.84 9.53
CA LEU A 127 -1.48 -19.13 8.16
C LEU A 127 -2.12 -20.53 8.05
N LYS A 128 -1.60 -21.54 8.75
CA LYS A 128 -2.19 -22.89 8.79
C LYS A 128 -3.56 -22.93 9.48
N THR A 129 -3.83 -22.01 10.38
CA THR A 129 -5.13 -21.91 11.10
C THR A 129 -6.12 -20.99 10.41
N ALA A 130 -5.67 -20.18 9.46
CA ALA A 130 -6.50 -19.24 8.73
C ALA A 130 -7.56 -19.96 7.88
N LYS A 131 -8.78 -19.46 7.94
CA LYS A 131 -9.91 -19.94 7.12
C LYS A 131 -9.99 -19.10 5.86
N PRO A 132 -9.92 -19.71 4.67
CA PRO A 132 -10.08 -18.97 3.42
C PRO A 132 -11.47 -18.35 3.33
N ILE A 133 -11.57 -17.15 2.78
CA ILE A 133 -12.82 -16.51 2.43
C ILE A 133 -13.02 -16.58 0.93
N SER A 134 -14.22 -17.00 0.52
CA SER A 134 -14.56 -17.16 -0.90
C SER A 134 -16.01 -16.83 -1.22
N ASP A 135 -16.86 -16.77 -0.20
CA ASP A 135 -18.28 -16.43 -0.33
C ASP A 135 -18.49 -14.91 -0.28
N PHE A 136 -19.45 -14.43 -1.06
CA PHE A 136 -19.83 -13.02 -1.09
C PHE A 136 -20.19 -12.48 0.30
N ASN A 137 -20.90 -13.28 1.11
CA ASN A 137 -21.28 -12.88 2.46
C ASN A 137 -20.07 -12.75 3.40
N ASP A 138 -19.06 -13.59 3.24
CA ASP A 138 -17.82 -13.48 4.01
C ASP A 138 -17.08 -12.17 3.66
N ILE A 139 -17.03 -11.81 2.37
CA ILE A 139 -16.46 -10.56 1.90
C ILE A 139 -17.21 -9.36 2.50
N VAL A 140 -18.56 -9.39 2.46
CA VAL A 140 -19.39 -8.34 3.09
C VAL A 140 -19.10 -8.22 4.58
N ASN A 141 -18.98 -9.35 5.29
CA ASN A 141 -18.73 -9.34 6.73
C ASN A 141 -17.36 -8.75 7.06
N VAL A 142 -16.31 -9.17 6.37
CA VAL A 142 -14.95 -8.64 6.57
C VAL A 142 -14.91 -7.15 6.25
N ALA A 143 -15.42 -6.74 5.10
CA ALA A 143 -15.44 -5.33 4.71
C ALA A 143 -16.27 -4.46 5.67
N SER A 144 -17.41 -4.97 6.13
CA SER A 144 -18.25 -4.24 7.10
C SER A 144 -17.53 -4.03 8.43
N ILE A 145 -16.88 -5.08 8.96
CA ILE A 145 -16.15 -5.00 10.22
C ILE A 145 -14.99 -4.00 10.10
N ALA A 146 -14.22 -4.09 9.03
CA ALA A 146 -13.10 -3.18 8.77
C ALA A 146 -13.54 -1.73 8.54
N ALA A 147 -14.77 -1.53 8.02
CA ALA A 147 -15.41 -0.21 7.90
C ALA A 147 -16.15 0.23 9.18
N ASN A 148 -15.69 -0.15 10.37
CA ASN A 148 -16.32 0.20 11.66
C ASN A 148 -17.77 -0.30 11.80
N ASN A 149 -18.05 -1.52 11.34
CA ASN A 149 -19.38 -2.16 11.29
C ASN A 149 -20.39 -1.48 10.36
N ASP A 150 -19.93 -0.73 9.38
CA ASP A 150 -20.76 -0.13 8.34
C ASP A 150 -21.10 -1.18 7.27
N LYS A 151 -22.35 -1.67 7.31
CA LYS A 151 -22.83 -2.70 6.38
C LYS A 151 -23.10 -2.16 4.97
N GLU A 152 -23.36 -0.87 4.84
CA GLU A 152 -23.58 -0.24 3.54
C GLU A 152 -22.27 -0.16 2.78
N ILE A 153 -21.21 0.38 3.42
CA ILE A 153 -19.85 0.40 2.87
C ILE A 153 -19.38 -1.04 2.57
N GLY A 154 -19.54 -1.97 3.52
CA GLY A 154 -19.16 -3.36 3.33
C GLY A 154 -19.84 -4.02 2.13
N GLY A 155 -21.14 -3.75 1.92
CA GLY A 155 -21.88 -4.24 0.77
C GLY A 155 -21.40 -3.64 -0.57
N LEU A 156 -21.06 -2.34 -0.58
CA LEU A 156 -20.51 -1.67 -1.77
C LEU A 156 -19.14 -2.21 -2.14
N ILE A 157 -18.26 -2.44 -1.15
CA ILE A 157 -16.93 -3.04 -1.35
C ILE A 157 -17.06 -4.46 -1.93
N ALA A 158 -17.90 -5.29 -1.32
CA ALA A 158 -18.12 -6.65 -1.81
C ALA A 158 -18.67 -6.66 -3.24
N LYS A 159 -19.62 -5.78 -3.56
CA LYS A 159 -20.15 -5.62 -4.91
C LYS A 159 -19.07 -5.16 -5.90
N ALA A 160 -18.21 -4.22 -5.50
CA ALA A 160 -17.11 -3.77 -6.34
C ALA A 160 -16.15 -4.93 -6.66
N ILE A 161 -15.76 -5.71 -5.65
CA ILE A 161 -14.89 -6.88 -5.80
C ILE A 161 -15.54 -7.96 -6.67
N ASP A 162 -16.82 -8.25 -6.45
CA ASP A 162 -17.57 -9.26 -7.25
C ASP A 162 -17.64 -8.86 -8.72
N THR A 163 -17.81 -7.56 -9.01
CA THR A 163 -17.92 -7.05 -10.38
C THR A 163 -16.62 -7.14 -11.16
N VAL A 164 -15.48 -6.81 -10.54
CA VAL A 164 -14.15 -6.86 -11.22
C VAL A 164 -13.44 -8.19 -11.02
N GLY A 165 -13.98 -9.06 -10.17
CA GLY A 165 -13.40 -10.35 -9.82
C GLY A 165 -12.23 -10.25 -8.80
N LYS A 166 -11.76 -11.41 -8.33
CA LYS A 166 -10.73 -11.50 -7.27
C LYS A 166 -9.41 -10.82 -7.63
N SER A 167 -9.04 -10.81 -8.90
CA SER A 167 -7.82 -10.17 -9.42
C SER A 167 -8.06 -8.74 -9.91
N GLY A 168 -9.29 -8.24 -9.82
CA GLY A 168 -9.66 -6.91 -10.24
C GLY A 168 -9.24 -5.84 -9.24
N VAL A 169 -9.07 -4.64 -9.75
CA VAL A 169 -8.64 -3.49 -8.93
C VAL A 169 -9.87 -2.72 -8.46
N VAL A 170 -9.89 -2.39 -7.17
CA VAL A 170 -10.88 -1.47 -6.60
C VAL A 170 -10.15 -0.26 -6.05
N THR A 171 -10.61 0.93 -6.40
CA THR A 171 -10.05 2.20 -5.91
C THR A 171 -11.15 3.10 -5.37
N VAL A 172 -10.75 4.15 -4.65
CA VAL A 172 -11.67 5.13 -4.05
C VAL A 172 -11.45 6.48 -4.71
N SER A 173 -12.52 7.20 -4.96
CA SER A 173 -12.47 8.59 -5.43
C SER A 173 -13.60 9.42 -4.80
N GLU A 174 -13.43 10.74 -4.84
CA GLU A 174 -14.48 11.66 -4.43
C GLU A 174 -15.63 11.67 -5.44
N SER A 175 -16.87 11.76 -4.93
CA SER A 175 -18.06 11.99 -5.74
C SER A 175 -18.47 13.47 -5.68
N GLN A 176 -19.04 13.98 -6.76
CA GLN A 176 -19.71 15.28 -6.73
C GLN A 176 -21.14 15.19 -6.18
N ASP A 177 -21.66 13.96 -6.05
CA ASP A 177 -23.00 13.68 -5.52
C ASP A 177 -22.94 13.29 -4.05
N MET A 178 -24.06 13.42 -3.34
CA MET A 178 -24.16 13.02 -1.92
C MET A 178 -24.19 11.50 -1.71
N ASN A 179 -24.40 10.72 -2.76
CA ASN A 179 -24.53 9.27 -2.67
C ASN A 179 -23.22 8.58 -3.05
N THR A 180 -22.87 7.56 -2.28
CA THR A 180 -21.74 6.67 -2.62
C THR A 180 -22.16 5.66 -3.67
N THR A 181 -21.38 5.55 -4.75
CA THR A 181 -21.69 4.66 -5.89
C THR A 181 -20.46 3.85 -6.30
N VAL A 182 -20.72 2.74 -6.99
CA VAL A 182 -19.66 1.90 -7.59
C VAL A 182 -19.78 2.00 -9.11
N GLU A 183 -18.71 2.40 -9.75
CA GLU A 183 -18.57 2.41 -11.20
C GLU A 183 -17.43 1.49 -11.64
N VAL A 184 -17.59 0.81 -12.76
CA VAL A 184 -16.51 0.04 -13.38
C VAL A 184 -16.06 0.78 -14.62
N VAL A 185 -14.78 1.12 -14.64
CA VAL A 185 -14.14 1.86 -15.73
C VAL A 185 -13.00 1.05 -16.33
N SER A 186 -12.59 1.42 -17.54
CA SER A 186 -11.37 0.88 -18.15
C SER A 186 -10.16 1.25 -17.29
N GLY A 187 -9.24 0.32 -17.07
CA GLY A 187 -8.04 0.60 -16.28
C GLY A 187 -7.18 -0.62 -16.08
N LEU A 188 -6.02 -0.40 -15.50
CA LEU A 188 -5.00 -1.44 -15.32
C LEU A 188 -4.16 -1.20 -14.06
N GLU A 189 -3.82 -2.27 -13.35
CA GLU A 189 -2.80 -2.26 -12.31
C GLU A 189 -1.47 -2.77 -12.86
N ILE A 190 -0.42 -1.98 -12.62
CA ILE A 190 0.97 -2.31 -12.92
C ILE A 190 1.69 -2.61 -11.60
N GLU A 191 2.34 -3.76 -11.49
CA GLU A 191 3.11 -4.18 -10.30
C GLU A 191 4.49 -3.49 -10.28
N ARG A 192 4.50 -2.19 -10.40
CA ARG A 192 5.66 -1.29 -10.28
C ARG A 192 5.19 0.04 -9.73
N GLY A 193 5.98 0.63 -8.84
CA GLY A 193 5.72 1.93 -8.25
C GLY A 193 6.82 2.94 -8.59
N TYR A 194 6.82 4.05 -7.84
CA TYR A 194 7.85 5.08 -7.98
C TYR A 194 9.21 4.57 -7.48
N ARG A 195 10.28 5.07 -8.08
CA ARG A 195 11.66 4.72 -7.65
C ARG A 195 12.23 5.65 -6.59
N HIS A 196 11.63 6.82 -6.38
CA HIS A 196 12.17 7.81 -5.46
C HIS A 196 11.04 8.55 -4.74
N HIS A 197 11.13 8.64 -3.42
CA HIS A 197 10.11 9.26 -2.57
C HIS A 197 9.88 10.77 -2.86
N HIS A 198 10.82 11.47 -3.50
CA HIS A 198 10.63 12.86 -3.90
C HIS A 198 9.56 13.07 -4.98
N PHE A 199 9.11 12.01 -5.63
CA PHE A 199 7.97 12.08 -6.56
C PHE A 199 6.62 12.01 -5.85
N THR A 200 6.55 11.66 -4.55
CA THR A 200 5.29 11.56 -3.82
C THR A 200 4.62 12.91 -3.67
N THR A 201 3.33 12.97 -4.05
CA THR A 201 2.48 14.16 -3.88
C THR A 201 1.66 14.07 -2.60
N ASP A 202 1.28 12.86 -2.20
CA ASP A 202 0.63 12.55 -0.94
C ASP A 202 1.63 11.84 -0.02
N LYS A 203 2.13 12.59 0.96
CA LYS A 203 3.15 12.08 1.90
C LYS A 203 2.55 11.19 2.99
N GLU A 204 1.27 11.31 3.27
CA GLU A 204 0.60 10.52 4.30
C GLU A 204 0.42 9.07 3.82
N LYS A 205 0.00 8.92 2.57
CA LYS A 205 -0.19 7.60 1.94
C LYS A 205 1.04 7.10 1.17
N ASN A 206 2.16 7.85 1.18
CA ASN A 206 3.37 7.55 0.40
C ASN A 206 3.06 7.24 -1.07
N GLN A 207 2.26 8.07 -1.72
CA GLN A 207 1.84 7.87 -3.10
C GLN A 207 1.89 9.15 -3.92
N THR A 208 1.90 8.99 -5.24
CA THR A 208 1.77 10.07 -6.21
C THR A 208 0.41 9.95 -6.87
N VAL A 209 -0.40 10.98 -6.77
CA VAL A 209 -1.70 11.05 -7.44
C VAL A 209 -1.62 12.08 -8.55
N MET A 210 -1.98 11.68 -9.77
CA MET A 210 -1.97 12.52 -10.96
C MET A 210 -3.34 12.47 -11.64
N GLU A 211 -3.97 13.64 -11.74
CA GLU A 211 -5.23 13.82 -12.44
C GLU A 211 -4.97 14.21 -13.90
N ASN A 212 -5.67 13.58 -14.82
CA ASN A 212 -5.54 13.78 -16.27
C ASN A 212 -4.09 13.75 -16.79
N PRO A 213 -3.24 12.78 -16.37
CA PRO A 213 -1.86 12.75 -16.79
C PRO A 213 -1.71 12.43 -18.28
N LEU A 214 -0.60 12.90 -18.85
CA LEU A 214 -0.03 12.34 -20.06
C LEU A 214 0.78 11.10 -19.70
N ILE A 215 0.79 10.08 -20.56
CA ILE A 215 1.44 8.80 -20.27
C ILE A 215 2.34 8.43 -21.43
N LEU A 216 3.66 8.40 -21.18
CA LEU A 216 4.63 7.83 -22.10
C LEU A 216 4.77 6.33 -21.81
N VAL A 217 4.68 5.51 -22.84
CA VAL A 217 4.94 4.06 -22.74
C VAL A 217 6.06 3.66 -23.68
N SER A 218 7.15 3.18 -23.11
CA SER A 218 8.37 2.91 -23.88
C SER A 218 9.16 1.73 -23.30
N ASN A 219 9.85 0.97 -24.15
CA ASN A 219 10.86 0.01 -23.74
C ASN A 219 12.30 0.56 -23.87
N LEU A 220 12.45 1.87 -24.01
CA LEU A 220 13.76 2.51 -24.05
C LEU A 220 14.44 2.49 -22.69
N GLN A 221 15.77 2.36 -22.70
CA GLN A 221 16.62 2.68 -21.57
C GLN A 221 17.06 4.15 -21.69
N ILE A 222 16.69 4.96 -20.71
CA ILE A 222 17.00 6.40 -20.71
C ILE A 222 18.26 6.60 -19.90
N VAL A 223 19.36 6.88 -20.58
CA VAL A 223 20.69 7.01 -19.96
C VAL A 223 20.97 8.47 -19.59
N ARG A 224 20.62 9.40 -20.46
CA ARG A 224 20.92 10.82 -20.29
C ARG A 224 19.64 11.65 -20.14
N PHE A 225 19.63 12.56 -19.19
CA PHE A 225 18.52 13.48 -18.97
C PHE A 225 18.18 14.30 -20.23
N GLN A 226 19.20 14.67 -21.02
CA GLN A 226 19.05 15.46 -22.26
C GLN A 226 18.11 14.79 -23.27
N GLU A 227 18.03 13.46 -23.28
CA GLU A 227 17.13 12.72 -24.17
C GLU A 227 15.65 12.99 -23.87
N MET A 228 15.33 13.35 -22.61
CA MET A 228 13.98 13.67 -22.18
C MET A 228 13.59 15.14 -22.35
N VAL A 229 14.59 16.04 -22.44
CA VAL A 229 14.33 17.50 -22.41
C VAL A 229 13.32 17.94 -23.45
N PRO A 230 13.42 17.55 -24.75
CA PRO A 230 12.45 18.00 -25.74
C PRO A 230 11.00 17.58 -25.39
N LEU A 231 10.82 16.37 -24.87
CA LEU A 231 9.52 15.89 -24.42
C LEU A 231 9.02 16.65 -23.18
N LEU A 232 9.90 16.85 -22.18
CA LEU A 232 9.54 17.54 -20.93
C LEU A 232 9.16 19.01 -21.19
N GLU A 233 9.80 19.69 -22.15
CA GLU A 233 9.45 21.05 -22.57
C GLU A 233 8.03 21.08 -23.15
N LYS A 234 7.71 20.18 -24.09
CA LYS A 234 6.38 20.05 -24.68
C LYS A 234 5.32 19.75 -23.63
N VAL A 235 5.61 18.84 -22.69
CA VAL A 235 4.71 18.48 -21.59
C VAL A 235 4.49 19.67 -20.65
N ALA A 236 5.53 20.42 -20.31
CA ALA A 236 5.43 21.61 -19.45
C ALA A 236 4.48 22.68 -20.02
N GLU A 237 4.48 22.88 -21.34
CA GLU A 237 3.56 23.80 -22.04
C GLU A 237 2.09 23.40 -21.85
N THR A 238 1.78 22.09 -21.76
CA THR A 238 0.42 21.59 -21.53
C THR A 238 -0.08 21.78 -20.10
N LYS A 239 0.82 22.00 -19.15
CA LYS A 239 0.57 22.03 -17.68
C LYS A 239 -0.02 20.72 -17.12
N ARG A 240 -0.07 19.66 -17.90
CA ARG A 240 -0.52 18.35 -17.45
C ARG A 240 0.65 17.56 -16.82
N PRO A 241 0.40 16.72 -15.81
CA PRO A 241 1.45 15.84 -15.27
C PRO A 241 1.82 14.74 -16.27
N LEU A 242 3.05 14.23 -16.17
CA LEU A 242 3.57 13.15 -17.00
C LEU A 242 3.86 11.90 -16.15
N VAL A 243 3.28 10.77 -16.55
CA VAL A 243 3.73 9.44 -16.13
C VAL A 243 4.66 8.91 -17.20
N LEU A 244 5.90 8.64 -16.82
CA LEU A 244 6.93 8.16 -17.73
C LEU A 244 7.20 6.69 -17.47
N ILE A 245 6.69 5.79 -18.32
CA ILE A 245 6.91 4.35 -18.22
C ILE A 245 7.99 3.96 -19.22
N SER A 246 9.14 3.52 -18.68
CA SER A 246 10.29 3.15 -19.50
C SER A 246 10.94 1.87 -18.99
N ARG A 247 11.76 1.20 -19.83
CA ARG A 247 12.47 0.00 -19.38
C ARG A 247 13.35 0.28 -18.18
N GLN A 248 14.10 1.36 -18.22
CA GLN A 248 14.97 1.82 -17.14
C GLN A 248 15.26 3.30 -17.29
N LEU A 249 15.33 4.00 -16.17
CA LEU A 249 15.84 5.36 -16.08
C LEU A 249 17.11 5.32 -15.23
N GLU A 250 18.26 5.64 -15.83
CA GLU A 250 19.55 5.63 -15.14
C GLU A 250 19.61 6.67 -14.01
N GLU A 251 20.41 6.39 -12.98
CA GLU A 251 20.44 7.22 -11.76
C GLU A 251 20.77 8.69 -12.03
N HIS A 252 21.67 8.97 -12.96
CA HIS A 252 22.02 10.34 -13.32
C HIS A 252 20.85 11.10 -13.99
N ALA A 253 20.11 10.44 -14.85
CA ALA A 253 18.92 11.01 -15.49
C ALA A 253 17.79 11.17 -14.47
N MET A 254 17.62 10.19 -13.57
CA MET A 254 16.68 10.22 -12.45
C MET A 254 16.95 11.42 -11.52
N ALA A 255 18.20 11.61 -11.07
CA ALA A 255 18.55 12.71 -10.19
C ALA A 255 18.21 14.08 -10.78
N ASN A 256 18.49 14.27 -12.09
CA ASN A 256 18.14 15.51 -12.78
C ASN A 256 16.60 15.68 -12.88
N LEU A 257 15.84 14.61 -13.11
CA LEU A 257 14.37 14.68 -13.14
C LEU A 257 13.82 15.05 -11.75
N VAL A 258 14.35 14.45 -10.68
CA VAL A 258 13.99 14.80 -9.29
C VAL A 258 14.17 16.30 -9.03
N VAL A 259 15.31 16.86 -9.41
CA VAL A 259 15.59 18.31 -9.23
C VAL A 259 14.58 19.18 -9.96
N ASN A 260 14.22 18.82 -11.20
CA ASN A 260 13.23 19.57 -11.98
C ASN A 260 11.81 19.48 -11.39
N VAL A 261 11.43 18.31 -10.89
CA VAL A 261 10.14 18.10 -10.20
C VAL A 261 10.10 18.86 -8.87
N MET A 262 11.15 18.81 -8.06
CA MET A 262 11.23 19.55 -6.80
C MET A 262 11.18 21.06 -6.99
N ASN A 263 11.77 21.56 -8.08
CA ASN A 263 11.70 22.98 -8.45
C ASN A 263 10.36 23.40 -9.10
N GLY A 264 9.44 22.46 -9.30
CA GLY A 264 8.12 22.73 -9.90
C GLY A 264 8.16 23.04 -11.39
N ILE A 265 9.27 22.76 -12.10
CA ILE A 265 9.43 23.00 -13.52
C ILE A 265 8.54 22.04 -14.32
N VAL A 266 8.45 20.80 -13.89
CA VAL A 266 7.61 19.75 -14.49
C VAL A 266 6.98 18.89 -13.38
N LYS A 267 5.74 18.43 -13.60
CA LYS A 267 5.11 17.42 -12.75
C LYS A 267 5.27 16.08 -13.47
N ALA A 268 6.20 15.26 -13.02
CA ALA A 268 6.47 13.95 -13.63
C ALA A 268 6.77 12.90 -12.57
N CYS A 269 6.40 11.64 -12.88
CA CYS A 269 6.80 10.49 -12.08
C CYS A 269 7.23 9.36 -13.03
N PRO A 270 8.48 8.90 -12.92
CA PRO A 270 8.97 7.77 -13.69
C PRO A 270 8.62 6.45 -13.02
N ILE A 271 8.23 5.47 -13.83
CA ILE A 271 7.96 4.09 -13.44
C ILE A 271 8.78 3.19 -14.34
N GLU A 272 9.41 2.18 -13.78
CA GLU A 272 10.06 1.15 -14.59
C GLU A 272 9.03 0.17 -15.15
N SER A 273 9.36 -0.40 -16.31
CA SER A 273 8.50 -1.41 -16.92
C SER A 273 8.29 -2.61 -16.00
N PRO A 274 7.10 -3.20 -16.00
CA PRO A 274 6.86 -4.43 -15.27
C PRO A 274 7.58 -5.59 -15.92
N ASP A 275 8.07 -6.54 -15.13
CA ASP A 275 8.75 -7.76 -15.58
C ASP A 275 10.04 -7.49 -16.43
N TYR A 276 10.57 -8.50 -17.12
CA TYR A 276 11.80 -8.41 -17.90
C TYR A 276 11.66 -9.04 -19.29
N GLY A 277 12.49 -8.60 -20.23
CA GLY A 277 12.58 -9.16 -21.59
C GLY A 277 11.27 -9.03 -22.38
N HIS A 278 10.95 -10.03 -23.20
CA HIS A 278 9.76 -10.02 -24.05
C HIS A 278 8.42 -9.97 -23.29
N VAL A 279 8.38 -10.44 -22.04
CA VAL A 279 7.19 -10.34 -21.20
C VAL A 279 6.93 -8.88 -20.88
N SER A 280 7.97 -8.14 -20.52
CA SER A 280 7.91 -6.71 -20.27
C SER A 280 7.39 -5.93 -21.50
N ASP A 281 7.94 -6.22 -22.70
CA ASP A 281 7.49 -5.53 -23.93
C ASP A 281 6.00 -5.78 -24.18
N SER A 282 5.53 -7.02 -23.98
CA SER A 282 4.11 -7.35 -24.14
C SER A 282 3.20 -6.65 -23.11
N LEU A 283 3.67 -6.46 -21.88
CA LEU A 283 2.93 -5.71 -20.86
C LEU A 283 2.92 -4.20 -21.16
N LEU A 284 4.02 -3.67 -21.68
CA LEU A 284 4.07 -2.28 -22.14
C LEU A 284 3.12 -2.01 -23.31
N GLU A 285 2.99 -2.96 -24.26
CA GLU A 285 1.98 -2.88 -25.31
C GLU A 285 0.55 -2.88 -24.74
N ASP A 286 0.27 -3.71 -23.72
CA ASP A 286 -1.04 -3.73 -23.06
C ASP A 286 -1.35 -2.37 -22.41
N ILE A 287 -0.36 -1.77 -21.73
CA ILE A 287 -0.48 -0.44 -21.12
C ILE A 287 -0.71 0.63 -22.20
N ALA A 288 0.02 0.57 -23.30
CA ALA A 288 -0.14 1.52 -24.40
C ALA A 288 -1.56 1.45 -24.99
N ILE A 289 -2.10 0.24 -25.19
CA ILE A 289 -3.47 0.05 -25.69
C ILE A 289 -4.50 0.60 -24.71
N VAL A 290 -4.37 0.32 -23.41
CA VAL A 290 -5.30 0.81 -22.38
C VAL A 290 -5.28 2.33 -22.23
N THR A 291 -4.11 2.95 -22.39
CA THR A 291 -3.96 4.40 -22.24
C THR A 291 -4.13 5.18 -23.54
N GLY A 292 -4.18 4.48 -24.68
CA GLY A 292 -4.20 5.09 -26.02
C GLY A 292 -2.86 5.66 -26.43
N ALA A 293 -1.76 5.29 -25.75
CA ALA A 293 -0.41 5.71 -26.11
C ALA A 293 0.08 4.95 -27.34
N LYS A 294 1.00 5.58 -28.08
CA LYS A 294 1.85 4.88 -29.03
C LYS A 294 2.99 4.21 -28.25
N PHE A 295 3.18 2.93 -28.46
CA PHE A 295 4.33 2.22 -27.88
C PHE A 295 5.62 2.66 -28.53
N ILE A 296 6.52 3.27 -27.76
CA ILE A 296 7.83 3.74 -28.24
C ILE A 296 8.83 2.61 -28.09
N ASP A 297 9.08 1.91 -29.20
CA ASP A 297 9.85 0.68 -29.22
C ASP A 297 11.30 0.90 -29.68
N TYR A 298 12.24 0.45 -28.84
CA TYR A 298 13.67 0.44 -29.20
C TYR A 298 13.96 -0.35 -30.50
N HIS A 299 13.27 -1.46 -30.69
CA HIS A 299 13.49 -2.31 -31.89
C HIS A 299 13.00 -1.66 -33.19
N ALA A 300 12.06 -0.73 -33.08
CA ALA A 300 11.60 0.08 -34.21
C ALA A 300 12.46 1.34 -34.45
N THR A 301 13.61 1.46 -33.77
CA THR A 301 14.52 2.62 -33.84
C THR A 301 13.88 3.96 -33.41
N HIS A 302 12.81 3.92 -32.61
CA HIS A 302 12.21 5.11 -32.04
C HIS A 302 13.19 5.77 -31.07
N LYS A 303 13.19 7.10 -31.03
CA LYS A 303 13.96 7.89 -30.08
C LYS A 303 13.03 8.72 -29.24
N LEU A 304 13.42 8.94 -27.99
CA LEU A 304 12.63 9.75 -27.06
C LEU A 304 12.55 11.22 -27.49
N GLU A 305 13.60 11.71 -28.17
CA GLU A 305 13.68 13.08 -28.69
C GLU A 305 12.63 13.39 -29.77
N ASP A 306 12.18 12.35 -30.50
CA ASP A 306 11.23 12.45 -31.63
C ASP A 306 9.75 12.30 -31.16
N VAL A 307 9.51 12.07 -29.87
CA VAL A 307 8.16 11.85 -29.34
C VAL A 307 7.38 13.17 -29.29
N GLU A 308 6.17 13.12 -29.85
CA GLU A 308 5.22 14.24 -29.86
C GLU A 308 4.14 14.04 -28.78
N ILE A 309 3.41 15.11 -28.44
CA ILE A 309 2.31 15.05 -27.45
C ILE A 309 1.22 14.06 -27.88
N ASP A 310 0.96 13.97 -29.18
CA ASP A 310 -0.05 13.06 -29.76
C ASP A 310 0.37 11.59 -29.70
N ASP A 311 1.63 11.29 -29.46
CA ASP A 311 2.12 9.92 -29.22
C ASP A 311 1.87 9.47 -27.78
N LEU A 312 1.58 10.42 -26.85
CA LEU A 312 1.33 10.13 -25.45
C LEU A 312 -0.12 9.67 -25.24
N GLY A 313 -0.26 8.66 -24.39
CA GLY A 313 -1.57 8.28 -23.88
C GLY A 313 -2.05 9.20 -22.76
N SER A 314 -3.22 8.91 -22.24
CA SER A 314 -3.77 9.60 -21.08
C SER A 314 -4.71 8.69 -20.28
N ALA A 315 -5.06 9.15 -19.08
CA ALA A 315 -6.05 8.52 -18.21
C ALA A 315 -6.75 9.60 -17.41
N GLU A 316 -7.88 9.28 -16.80
CA GLU A 316 -8.57 10.20 -15.87
C GLU A 316 -7.72 10.42 -14.62
N LYS A 317 -7.19 9.32 -14.04
CA LYS A 317 -6.37 9.36 -12.85
C LYS A 317 -5.30 8.27 -12.88
N VAL A 318 -4.11 8.58 -12.37
CA VAL A 318 -3.07 7.58 -12.11
C VAL A 318 -2.60 7.74 -10.66
N THR A 319 -2.62 6.62 -9.92
CA THR A 319 -2.11 6.55 -8.56
C THR A 319 -0.88 5.65 -8.53
N ILE A 320 0.26 6.20 -8.12
CA ILE A 320 1.56 5.52 -8.11
C ILE A 320 1.99 5.36 -6.66
N GLY A 321 1.96 4.14 -6.16
CA GLY A 321 2.47 3.78 -4.84
C GLY A 321 3.93 3.33 -4.89
N GLU A 322 4.43 2.77 -3.81
CA GLU A 322 5.80 2.26 -3.71
C GLU A 322 6.04 1.02 -4.60
N SER A 323 5.06 0.12 -4.68
CA SER A 323 5.19 -1.17 -5.38
C SER A 323 4.22 -1.34 -6.55
N LYS A 324 3.20 -0.51 -6.68
CA LYS A 324 2.16 -0.64 -7.69
C LYS A 324 1.68 0.70 -8.22
N THR A 325 1.19 0.68 -9.45
CA THR A 325 0.58 1.82 -10.14
C THR A 325 -0.80 1.42 -10.65
N ILE A 326 -1.81 2.23 -10.38
CA ILE A 326 -3.19 2.03 -10.82
C ILE A 326 -3.54 3.12 -11.83
N ILE A 327 -3.90 2.71 -13.04
CA ILE A 327 -4.41 3.58 -14.10
C ILE A 327 -5.93 3.44 -14.14
N VAL A 328 -6.63 4.54 -13.94
CA VAL A 328 -8.10 4.60 -13.93
C VAL A 328 -8.58 5.32 -15.16
N ASN A 329 -9.52 4.72 -15.87
CA ASN A 329 -10.17 5.25 -17.06
C ASN A 329 -9.16 5.71 -18.12
N GLY A 330 -8.33 4.77 -18.58
CA GLY A 330 -7.39 5.00 -19.69
C GLY A 330 -8.13 5.39 -20.97
N ALA A 331 -7.54 6.31 -21.75
CA ALA A 331 -8.14 6.88 -22.95
C ALA A 331 -8.15 5.94 -24.17
N GLY A 332 -7.62 4.72 -24.03
CA GLY A 332 -7.60 3.74 -25.12
C GLY A 332 -9.00 3.26 -25.49
N PRO A 333 -9.30 3.04 -26.78
CA PRO A 333 -10.59 2.51 -27.23
C PRO A 333 -10.87 1.12 -26.65
N LYS A 334 -12.06 0.92 -26.09
CA LYS A 334 -12.46 -0.38 -25.50
C LYS A 334 -12.36 -1.54 -26.48
N GLU A 335 -12.72 -1.29 -27.74
CA GLU A 335 -12.65 -2.29 -28.80
C GLU A 335 -11.23 -2.81 -29.00
N LYS A 336 -10.20 -1.94 -28.93
CA LYS A 336 -8.79 -2.34 -29.02
C LYS A 336 -8.33 -3.15 -27.82
N VAL A 337 -8.82 -2.82 -26.62
CA VAL A 337 -8.54 -3.58 -25.39
C VAL A 337 -9.13 -4.99 -25.47
N GLU A 338 -10.38 -5.11 -25.96
CA GLU A 338 -11.04 -6.40 -26.17
C GLU A 338 -10.37 -7.23 -27.27
N GLU A 339 -9.96 -6.60 -28.39
CA GLU A 339 -9.19 -7.24 -29.45
C GLU A 339 -7.85 -7.78 -28.92
N ARG A 340 -7.14 -6.99 -28.10
CA ARG A 340 -5.88 -7.41 -27.47
C ARG A 340 -6.09 -8.61 -26.55
N ALA A 341 -7.13 -8.60 -25.72
CA ALA A 341 -7.47 -9.71 -24.84
C ALA A 341 -7.74 -11.00 -25.66
N LYS A 342 -8.56 -10.92 -26.72
CA LYS A 342 -8.84 -12.06 -27.62
C LYS A 342 -7.58 -12.58 -28.31
N MET A 343 -6.66 -11.69 -28.70
CA MET A 343 -5.39 -12.08 -29.29
C MET A 343 -4.54 -12.90 -28.30
N ILE A 344 -4.49 -12.47 -27.02
CA ILE A 344 -3.78 -13.20 -25.97
C ILE A 344 -4.43 -14.56 -25.72
N GLU A 345 -5.76 -14.61 -25.66
CA GLU A 345 -6.52 -15.87 -25.52
C GLU A 345 -6.24 -16.86 -26.65
N GLY A 346 -6.17 -16.37 -27.89
CA GLY A 346 -5.83 -17.18 -29.05
C GLY A 346 -4.44 -17.82 -28.99
N HIS A 347 -3.58 -17.35 -28.10
CA HIS A 347 -2.24 -17.92 -27.88
C HIS A 347 -2.16 -18.90 -26.69
N TYR A 348 -3.23 -19.18 -25.97
CA TYR A 348 -3.24 -20.10 -24.80
C TYR A 348 -2.75 -21.49 -25.15
N GLU A 349 -3.16 -22.03 -26.32
CA GLU A 349 -2.74 -23.35 -26.78
C GLU A 349 -1.24 -23.42 -27.10
N GLY A 350 -0.62 -22.29 -27.38
CA GLY A 350 0.83 -22.17 -27.64
C GLY A 350 1.68 -22.00 -26.39
N ALA A 351 1.08 -21.96 -25.18
CA ALA A 351 1.81 -21.83 -23.94
C ALA A 351 2.71 -23.05 -23.68
N LYS A 352 3.99 -22.80 -23.39
CA LYS A 352 5.00 -23.85 -23.21
C LYS A 352 4.89 -24.58 -21.87
N ASN A 353 4.25 -23.98 -20.87
CA ASN A 353 4.04 -24.53 -19.55
C ASN A 353 2.88 -23.80 -18.83
N ASP A 354 2.42 -24.38 -17.71
CA ASP A 354 1.30 -23.85 -16.93
C ASP A 354 1.57 -22.44 -16.38
N PHE A 355 2.81 -22.11 -16.02
CA PHE A 355 3.19 -20.79 -15.56
C PHE A 355 3.00 -19.71 -16.64
N GLN A 356 3.38 -20.00 -17.88
CA GLN A 356 3.15 -19.06 -19.01
C GLN A 356 1.66 -18.90 -19.29
N LEU A 357 0.89 -20.00 -19.26
CA LEU A 357 -0.55 -19.97 -19.43
C LEU A 357 -1.23 -19.12 -18.34
N ASP A 358 -0.82 -19.29 -17.10
CA ASP A 358 -1.35 -18.54 -15.96
C ASP A 358 -1.06 -17.05 -16.08
N LYS A 359 0.16 -16.67 -16.45
CA LYS A 359 0.51 -15.27 -16.77
C LYS A 359 -0.35 -14.68 -17.89
N MET A 360 -0.62 -15.43 -18.96
CA MET A 360 -1.48 -14.98 -20.05
C MET A 360 -2.93 -14.80 -19.58
N LYS A 361 -3.47 -15.72 -18.79
CA LYS A 361 -4.81 -15.61 -18.20
C LYS A 361 -4.92 -14.39 -17.28
N THR A 362 -3.92 -14.15 -16.45
CA THR A 362 -3.84 -12.98 -15.57
C THR A 362 -3.84 -11.68 -16.36
N ARG A 363 -3.11 -11.60 -17.47
CA ARG A 363 -3.11 -10.42 -18.35
C ARG A 363 -4.49 -10.16 -18.95
N VAL A 364 -5.15 -11.20 -19.45
CA VAL A 364 -6.52 -11.08 -20.01
C VAL A 364 -7.49 -10.61 -18.93
N ALA A 365 -7.42 -11.20 -17.71
CA ALA A 365 -8.26 -10.79 -16.60
C ALA A 365 -8.02 -9.31 -16.21
N LYS A 366 -6.76 -8.85 -16.18
CA LYS A 366 -6.43 -7.44 -15.92
C LYS A 366 -6.94 -6.50 -17.02
N LEU A 367 -6.87 -6.89 -18.29
CA LEU A 367 -7.35 -6.07 -19.42
C LEU A 367 -8.88 -5.96 -19.45
N LEU A 368 -9.61 -7.06 -19.22
CA LEU A 368 -11.06 -7.11 -19.30
C LEU A 368 -11.76 -6.75 -17.98
N GLY A 369 -11.09 -6.98 -16.84
CA GLY A 369 -11.66 -6.73 -15.52
C GLY A 369 -11.88 -5.24 -15.22
N GLY A 370 -11.07 -4.37 -15.80
CA GLY A 370 -11.14 -2.94 -15.53
C GLY A 370 -10.78 -2.59 -14.07
N VAL A 371 -11.21 -1.41 -13.65
CA VAL A 371 -11.05 -0.90 -12.29
C VAL A 371 -12.43 -0.53 -11.75
N ALA A 372 -12.81 -1.08 -10.61
CA ALA A 372 -13.98 -0.61 -9.87
C ALA A 372 -13.61 0.64 -9.07
N VAL A 373 -14.33 1.72 -9.29
CA VAL A 373 -14.16 2.99 -8.57
C VAL A 373 -15.32 3.17 -7.61
N LEU A 374 -15.02 3.17 -6.32
CA LEU A 374 -15.96 3.58 -5.27
C LEU A 374 -15.94 5.12 -5.20
N LYS A 375 -16.97 5.76 -5.73
CA LYS A 375 -17.16 7.22 -5.66
C LYS A 375 -17.88 7.54 -4.36
N ILE A 376 -17.17 8.16 -3.42
CA ILE A 376 -17.68 8.47 -2.08
C ILE A 376 -18.42 9.79 -2.12
N GLY A 377 -19.71 9.77 -1.78
CA GLY A 377 -20.53 10.95 -1.59
C GLY A 377 -20.63 11.29 -0.10
N ALA A 378 -20.62 12.59 0.22
CA ALA A 378 -20.80 13.08 1.58
C ALA A 378 -21.38 14.49 1.59
N SER A 379 -21.91 14.91 2.75
CA SER A 379 -22.50 16.24 2.94
C SER A 379 -21.45 17.32 3.23
N SER A 380 -20.24 16.94 3.60
CA SER A 380 -19.12 17.83 3.90
C SER A 380 -17.78 17.22 3.51
N GLU A 381 -16.78 18.05 3.28
CA GLU A 381 -15.41 17.64 2.96
C GLU A 381 -14.77 16.79 4.07
N ILE A 382 -15.08 17.12 5.33
CA ILE A 382 -14.56 16.37 6.50
C ILE A 382 -15.14 14.95 6.52
N GLU A 383 -16.47 14.82 6.33
CA GLU A 383 -17.14 13.54 6.27
C GLU A 383 -16.68 12.71 5.08
N MET A 384 -16.46 13.32 3.92
CA MET A 384 -15.93 12.69 2.74
C MET A 384 -14.56 12.07 2.99
N ARG A 385 -13.63 12.84 3.58
CA ARG A 385 -12.28 12.36 3.90
C ARG A 385 -12.31 11.19 4.89
N ASP A 386 -13.07 11.31 5.99
CA ASP A 386 -13.23 10.23 6.97
C ASP A 386 -13.82 8.95 6.35
N THR A 387 -14.81 9.10 5.48
CA THR A 387 -15.40 7.96 4.79
C THR A 387 -14.46 7.33 3.78
N MET A 388 -13.70 8.14 3.02
CA MET A 388 -12.68 7.63 2.10
C MET A 388 -11.59 6.84 2.82
N GLU A 389 -11.09 7.32 3.96
CA GLU A 389 -10.10 6.61 4.77
C GLU A 389 -10.64 5.27 5.27
N ARG A 390 -11.86 5.25 5.82
CA ARG A 390 -12.52 4.01 6.24
C ARG A 390 -12.72 3.01 5.12
N VAL A 391 -13.08 3.47 3.92
CA VAL A 391 -13.24 2.62 2.74
C VAL A 391 -11.91 2.07 2.27
N ASP A 392 -10.85 2.89 2.24
CA ASP A 392 -9.49 2.45 1.87
C ASP A 392 -8.99 1.36 2.84
N ASP A 393 -9.17 1.55 4.15
CA ASP A 393 -8.80 0.57 5.17
C ASP A 393 -9.58 -0.73 5.01
N ALA A 394 -10.90 -0.63 4.80
CA ALA A 394 -11.75 -1.78 4.58
C ALA A 394 -11.42 -2.54 3.29
N LEU A 395 -11.02 -1.84 2.21
CA LEU A 395 -10.54 -2.47 0.97
C LEU A 395 -9.23 -3.23 1.20
N ASN A 396 -8.27 -2.63 1.88
CA ASN A 396 -6.98 -3.28 2.17
C ASN A 396 -7.18 -4.51 3.07
N ALA A 397 -7.99 -4.40 4.13
CA ALA A 397 -8.32 -5.51 5.01
C ALA A 397 -9.05 -6.64 4.27
N THR A 398 -9.98 -6.29 3.37
CA THR A 398 -10.72 -7.29 2.58
C THR A 398 -9.81 -8.02 1.61
N ARG A 399 -8.89 -7.30 0.92
CA ARG A 399 -7.89 -7.92 0.05
C ARG A 399 -6.96 -8.86 0.80
N ALA A 400 -6.42 -8.42 1.93
CA ALA A 400 -5.57 -9.25 2.78
C ALA A 400 -6.29 -10.52 3.24
N ALA A 401 -7.57 -10.40 3.63
CA ALA A 401 -8.38 -11.53 4.04
C ALA A 401 -8.73 -12.48 2.89
N MET A 402 -8.92 -11.97 1.68
CA MET A 402 -9.12 -12.81 0.48
C MET A 402 -7.86 -13.59 0.09
N GLU A 403 -6.69 -13.01 0.30
CA GLU A 403 -5.40 -13.61 -0.03
C GLU A 403 -4.94 -14.62 1.02
N LEU A 404 -4.99 -14.25 2.30
CA LEU A 404 -4.41 -15.02 3.40
C LEU A 404 -5.45 -15.75 4.25
N GLY A 405 -6.73 -15.45 4.09
CA GLY A 405 -7.81 -15.93 4.96
C GLY A 405 -7.98 -15.11 6.23
N VAL A 406 -8.82 -15.59 7.13
CA VAL A 406 -9.14 -14.95 8.41
C VAL A 406 -8.90 -15.88 9.59
N ILE A 407 -8.45 -15.32 10.72
CA ILE A 407 -8.30 -16.01 12.00
C ILE A 407 -9.27 -15.39 13.02
N ARG A 408 -9.41 -16.03 14.18
CA ARG A 408 -10.22 -15.46 15.27
C ARG A 408 -9.61 -14.16 15.78
N GLY A 409 -10.42 -13.13 15.89
CA GLY A 409 -10.02 -11.81 16.33
C GLY A 409 -9.74 -11.70 17.84
N GLY A 410 -9.53 -10.46 18.29
CA GLY A 410 -9.31 -10.16 19.70
C GLY A 410 -7.95 -10.61 20.25
N GLY A 411 -6.97 -10.90 19.39
CA GLY A 411 -5.66 -11.43 19.81
C GLY A 411 -5.69 -12.89 20.28
N PHE A 412 -6.83 -13.59 20.10
CA PHE A 412 -7.02 -14.95 20.61
C PHE A 412 -6.02 -15.95 20.03
N GLU A 413 -5.81 -15.95 18.72
CA GLU A 413 -4.88 -16.90 18.07
C GLU A 413 -3.42 -16.62 18.45
N LEU A 414 -3.05 -15.34 18.61
CA LEU A 414 -1.74 -14.96 19.11
C LEU A 414 -1.53 -15.43 20.55
N ALA A 415 -2.51 -15.22 21.42
CA ALA A 415 -2.42 -15.64 22.83
C ALA A 415 -2.36 -17.17 23.01
N ASN A 416 -2.86 -17.94 22.03
CA ASN A 416 -2.84 -19.40 22.04
C ASN A 416 -1.70 -20.00 21.21
N ALA A 417 -0.81 -19.18 20.66
CA ALA A 417 0.36 -19.69 19.96
C ALA A 417 1.26 -20.49 20.89
N LYS A 418 1.68 -21.67 20.43
CA LYS A 418 2.46 -22.61 21.24
C LYS A 418 3.94 -22.39 21.04
N ASP A 419 4.67 -22.26 22.15
CA ASP A 419 6.13 -22.25 22.14
C ASP A 419 6.63 -23.68 21.88
N SER A 420 7.47 -23.85 20.85
CA SER A 420 8.13 -25.12 20.55
C SER A 420 9.19 -25.53 21.59
N GLY A 421 9.60 -24.56 22.43
CA GLY A 421 10.61 -24.78 23.48
C GLY A 421 12.05 -24.95 22.96
N GLN A 422 12.29 -24.69 21.67
CA GLN A 422 13.60 -24.89 21.05
C GLN A 422 14.50 -23.65 21.05
N TYR A 423 13.96 -22.51 21.50
CA TYR A 423 14.67 -21.22 21.48
C TYR A 423 15.34 -20.92 22.83
N GLN A 424 16.53 -20.35 22.78
CA GLN A 424 17.24 -19.91 24.00
C GLN A 424 16.52 -18.73 24.66
N TYR A 425 15.96 -17.82 23.85
CA TYR A 425 15.25 -16.65 24.32
C TYR A 425 13.81 -16.66 23.77
N SER A 426 12.84 -17.01 24.60
CA SER A 426 11.45 -17.06 24.18
C SER A 426 10.78 -15.69 24.22
N PHE A 427 10.02 -15.39 23.15
CA PHE A 427 9.18 -14.21 22.98
C PHE A 427 7.68 -14.54 22.95
N PHE A 428 7.29 -15.79 23.08
CA PHE A 428 5.89 -16.24 23.04
C PHE A 428 5.03 -15.56 24.10
N GLY A 429 5.59 -15.24 25.27
CA GLY A 429 4.91 -14.48 26.32
C GLY A 429 4.49 -13.06 25.91
N CYS A 430 5.07 -12.51 24.83
CA CYS A 430 4.68 -11.20 24.30
C CYS A 430 3.39 -11.25 23.48
N LEU A 431 3.04 -12.41 22.92
CA LEU A 431 1.93 -12.58 21.99
C LEU A 431 0.56 -12.42 22.64
N ASN A 432 0.46 -12.58 23.96
CA ASN A 432 -0.78 -12.36 24.71
C ASN A 432 -1.06 -10.88 25.03
N LYS A 433 -0.10 -9.98 24.80
CA LYS A 433 -0.24 -8.56 25.15
C LYS A 433 -1.43 -7.86 24.46
N PRO A 434 -1.71 -8.06 23.17
CA PRO A 434 -2.90 -7.47 22.55
C PRO A 434 -4.20 -7.96 23.20
N TYR A 435 -4.31 -9.25 23.53
CA TYR A 435 -5.48 -9.81 24.21
C TYR A 435 -5.66 -9.16 25.59
N HIS A 436 -4.60 -9.10 26.41
CA HIS A 436 -4.65 -8.44 27.72
C HIS A 436 -4.98 -6.95 27.63
N GLN A 437 -4.47 -6.26 26.60
CA GLN A 437 -4.79 -4.85 26.40
C GLN A 437 -6.28 -4.63 26.09
N ILE A 438 -6.90 -5.51 25.30
CA ILE A 438 -8.34 -5.45 25.01
C ILE A 438 -9.13 -5.63 26.30
N LEU A 439 -8.76 -6.59 27.16
CA LEU A 439 -9.41 -6.81 28.45
C LEU A 439 -9.24 -5.61 29.39
N ALA A 440 -8.03 -5.04 29.44
CA ALA A 440 -7.75 -3.84 30.24
C ALA A 440 -8.59 -2.63 29.79
N ASN A 441 -8.74 -2.42 28.49
CA ASN A 441 -9.57 -1.36 27.94
C ASN A 441 -11.06 -1.57 28.27
N ALA A 442 -11.50 -2.82 28.43
CA ALA A 442 -12.84 -3.18 28.88
C ALA A 442 -13.03 -3.12 30.41
N GLY A 443 -12.00 -2.76 31.17
CA GLY A 443 -12.04 -2.72 32.62
C GLY A 443 -11.99 -4.10 33.31
N ILE A 444 -11.58 -5.13 32.57
CA ILE A 444 -11.43 -6.49 33.07
C ILE A 444 -9.98 -6.67 33.53
N THR A 445 -9.78 -6.86 34.83
CA THR A 445 -8.46 -7.21 35.37
C THR A 445 -8.20 -8.69 35.14
N THR A 446 -7.12 -8.99 34.45
CA THR A 446 -6.57 -10.35 34.36
C THR A 446 -5.49 -10.48 35.43
N ASP A 447 -5.76 -11.28 36.44
CA ASP A 447 -4.76 -11.71 37.44
C ASP A 447 -3.67 -12.56 36.80
#